data_5ac921e1c13d842dc9bdea7cf168425b
#
_entry.id   5ac921e1c13d842dc9bdea7cf168425b
#
_cell.length_a   1.000
_cell.length_b   1.000
_cell.length_c   1.000
_cell.angle_alpha   90.00
_cell.angle_beta   90.00
_cell.angle_gamma   90.00
#
_symmetry.space_group_name_H-M   'P 1'
#
loop_
_entity.id
_entity.type
_entity.pdbx_description
1 polymer ?
#
loop_
_entity_poly.entity_id
_entity_poly.type
_entity_poly.pdbx_seq_one_letter_code
_entity_poly.pdbx_strand_id
1 'polypeptide(L)'
;MSLEIRSLEVRIAVSTDADAACDVLRRSITECCELDHKNDPAILDAWLGNKTPQMVANWFSSPTNFSLVAVSEGVVVGVALLTGAGKLALCYLLPEARGRGVGKALLARVEEQACTWGVKALQLHSTATGQEFFARRGYVDAGKVRSPYGVETVFFWKQLDDAGVPDAAKRKRFCNCNSA
;
A
#
# COMPACT_ATOMS: atom_id res chain seq x y z
N MET A 1 12.79 -9.65 -21.29
CA MET A 1 11.42 -9.87 -21.78
C MET A 1 10.49 -8.92 -21.05
N SER A 2 9.86 -8.01 -21.76
CA SER A 2 8.85 -7.13 -21.18
C SER A 2 7.61 -7.96 -20.84
N LEU A 3 7.24 -8.03 -19.59
CA LEU A 3 5.92 -8.50 -19.18
C LEU A 3 4.87 -7.53 -19.78
N GLU A 4 4.17 -7.96 -20.82
CA GLU A 4 2.98 -7.24 -21.27
C GLU A 4 1.87 -7.51 -20.27
N ILE A 5 1.44 -6.48 -19.53
CA ILE A 5 0.27 -6.59 -18.65
C ILE A 5 -0.98 -6.54 -19.53
N ARG A 6 -1.42 -7.69 -20.00
CA ARG A 6 -2.61 -7.83 -20.87
C ARG A 6 -3.90 -7.97 -20.08
N SER A 7 -3.81 -8.50 -18.86
CA SER A 7 -4.93 -8.58 -17.92
C SER A 7 -4.43 -8.27 -16.53
N LEU A 8 -5.02 -7.29 -15.86
CA LEU A 8 -4.69 -6.93 -14.49
C LEU A 8 -5.91 -7.19 -13.62
N GLU A 9 -5.76 -8.05 -12.63
CA GLU A 9 -6.74 -8.32 -11.59
C GLU A 9 -6.18 -7.84 -10.24
N VAL A 10 -6.95 -7.07 -9.50
CA VAL A 10 -6.65 -6.73 -8.09
C VAL A 10 -7.69 -7.41 -7.22
N ARG A 11 -7.23 -8.30 -6.35
CA ARG A 11 -8.09 -9.09 -5.48
C ARG A 11 -7.55 -9.17 -4.05
N ILE A 12 -8.39 -9.60 -3.13
CA ILE A 12 -7.98 -9.90 -1.75
C ILE A 12 -6.92 -11.00 -1.76
N ALA A 13 -5.85 -10.78 -1.02
CA ALA A 13 -4.78 -11.76 -0.83
C ALA A 13 -5.26 -12.91 0.07
N VAL A 14 -4.83 -14.12 -0.27
CA VAL A 14 -5.05 -15.32 0.53
C VAL A 14 -3.70 -15.90 0.97
N SER A 15 -3.72 -16.80 1.96
CA SER A 15 -2.47 -17.36 2.52
C SER A 15 -1.58 -18.04 1.48
N THR A 16 -2.17 -18.63 0.45
CA THR A 16 -1.43 -19.28 -0.64
C THR A 16 -0.70 -18.29 -1.56
N ASP A 17 -1.00 -17.00 -1.48
CA ASP A 17 -0.27 -15.95 -2.20
C ASP A 17 1.03 -15.54 -1.49
N ALA A 18 1.26 -15.99 -0.25
CA ALA A 18 2.30 -15.45 0.62
C ALA A 18 3.72 -15.59 0.04
N ASP A 19 4.04 -16.72 -0.58
CA ASP A 19 5.35 -16.93 -1.20
C ASP A 19 5.61 -15.95 -2.35
N ALA A 20 4.66 -15.85 -3.28
CA ALA A 20 4.76 -14.94 -4.41
C ALA A 20 4.74 -13.46 -3.96
N ALA A 21 3.90 -13.12 -3.00
CA ALA A 21 3.86 -11.77 -2.43
C ALA A 21 5.16 -11.41 -1.70
N CYS A 22 5.74 -12.35 -0.96
CA CYS A 22 7.05 -12.17 -0.31
C CYS A 22 8.15 -11.89 -1.35
N ASP A 23 8.15 -12.60 -2.47
CA ASP A 23 9.09 -12.36 -3.57
C ASP A 23 8.92 -10.95 -4.14
N VAL A 24 7.68 -10.49 -4.37
CA VAL A 24 7.39 -9.12 -4.80
C VAL A 24 7.98 -8.10 -3.82
N LEU A 25 7.75 -8.27 -2.51
CA LEU A 25 8.27 -7.36 -1.49
C LEU A 25 9.81 -7.30 -1.51
N ARG A 26 10.44 -8.46 -1.50
CA ARG A 26 11.92 -8.57 -1.46
C ARG A 26 12.56 -8.01 -2.71
N ARG A 27 12.07 -8.36 -3.89
CA ARG A 27 12.58 -7.84 -5.16
C ARG A 27 12.35 -6.34 -5.31
N SER A 28 11.17 -5.86 -4.95
CA SER A 28 10.87 -4.42 -4.98
C SER A 28 11.81 -3.61 -4.09
N ILE A 29 12.06 -4.07 -2.87
CA ILE A 29 12.99 -3.41 -1.95
C ILE A 29 14.41 -3.43 -2.53
N THR A 30 14.90 -4.59 -2.93
CA THR A 30 16.28 -4.77 -3.37
C THR A 30 16.56 -4.07 -4.70
N GLU A 31 15.64 -4.17 -5.67
CA GLU A 31 15.89 -3.73 -7.05
C GLU A 31 15.36 -2.31 -7.35
N CYS A 32 14.34 -1.84 -6.58
CA CYS A 32 13.70 -0.55 -6.87
C CYS A 32 14.02 0.53 -5.84
N CYS A 33 14.44 0.18 -4.62
CA CYS A 33 14.64 1.14 -3.54
C CYS A 33 16.14 1.46 -3.29
N GLU A 34 16.96 1.43 -4.33
CA GLU A 34 18.40 1.72 -4.23
C GLU A 34 18.68 3.13 -3.67
N LEU A 35 17.86 4.11 -4.02
CA LEU A 35 17.96 5.46 -3.46
C LEU A 35 17.76 5.49 -1.95
N ASP A 36 17.04 4.53 -1.41
CA ASP A 36 16.68 4.45 0.00
C ASP A 36 17.71 3.66 0.80
N HIS A 37 18.07 2.45 0.35
CA HIS A 37 19.02 1.58 1.07
C HIS A 37 20.48 1.80 0.66
N LYS A 38 20.75 2.50 -0.46
CA LYS A 38 22.10 2.86 -0.94
C LYS A 38 23.06 1.67 -1.02
N ASN A 39 22.51 0.48 -1.24
CA ASN A 39 23.22 -0.80 -1.23
C ASN A 39 23.95 -1.10 0.10
N ASP A 40 23.49 -0.49 1.22
CA ASP A 40 24.01 -0.78 2.55
C ASP A 40 23.46 -2.13 3.03
N PRO A 41 24.33 -3.14 3.26
CA PRO A 41 23.90 -4.47 3.67
C PRO A 41 23.15 -4.47 5.01
N ALA A 42 23.53 -3.62 5.95
CA ALA A 42 22.87 -3.55 7.25
C ALA A 42 21.43 -3.02 7.15
N ILE A 43 21.21 -2.03 6.29
CA ILE A 43 19.86 -1.52 6.01
C ILE A 43 19.03 -2.57 5.30
N LEU A 44 19.57 -3.22 4.28
CA LEU A 44 18.88 -4.27 3.53
C LEU A 44 18.50 -5.44 4.44
N ASP A 45 19.42 -5.94 5.25
CA ASP A 45 19.16 -7.05 6.19
C ASP A 45 18.06 -6.68 7.19
N ALA A 46 18.09 -5.47 7.75
CA ALA A 46 17.09 -5.00 8.67
C ALA A 46 15.72 -4.83 7.99
N TRP A 47 15.68 -4.27 6.79
CA TRP A 47 14.43 -4.04 6.05
C TRP A 47 13.78 -5.32 5.54
N LEU A 48 14.60 -6.27 5.09
CA LEU A 48 14.14 -7.57 4.59
C LEU A 48 13.86 -8.59 5.70
N GLY A 49 14.30 -8.32 6.92
CA GLY A 49 14.28 -9.30 8.02
C GLY A 49 12.89 -9.84 8.37
N ASN A 50 11.84 -9.05 8.22
CA ASN A 50 10.47 -9.50 8.43
C ASN A 50 9.71 -9.80 7.11
N LYS A 51 10.39 -9.77 5.97
CA LYS A 51 9.81 -10.13 4.67
C LYS A 51 10.06 -11.60 4.39
N THR A 52 9.36 -12.45 5.13
CA THR A 52 9.37 -13.91 5.00
C THR A 52 7.98 -14.42 4.62
N PRO A 53 7.87 -15.55 3.92
CA PRO A 53 6.56 -16.12 3.55
C PRO A 53 5.64 -16.31 4.75
N GLN A 54 6.19 -16.77 5.89
CA GLN A 54 5.41 -16.96 7.11
C GLN A 54 4.85 -15.65 7.67
N MET A 55 5.66 -14.59 7.69
CA MET A 55 5.20 -13.27 8.15
C MET A 55 4.15 -12.69 7.21
N VAL A 56 4.34 -12.83 5.91
CA VAL A 56 3.38 -12.37 4.90
C VAL A 56 2.06 -13.12 5.04
N ALA A 57 2.09 -14.44 5.22
CA ALA A 57 0.90 -15.25 5.48
C ALA A 57 0.14 -14.78 6.74
N ASN A 58 0.88 -14.49 7.81
CA ASN A 58 0.29 -13.95 9.05
C ASN A 58 -0.39 -12.59 8.82
N TRP A 59 0.23 -11.70 8.03
CA TRP A 59 -0.39 -10.41 7.70
C TRP A 59 -1.67 -10.58 6.88
N PHE A 60 -1.69 -11.53 5.95
CA PHE A 60 -2.86 -11.81 5.12
C PHE A 60 -4.00 -12.44 5.91
N SER A 61 -3.68 -13.21 6.93
CA SER A 61 -4.67 -13.86 7.81
C SER A 61 -5.20 -12.95 8.92
N SER A 62 -4.59 -11.79 9.14
CA SER A 62 -4.99 -10.88 10.21
C SER A 62 -6.34 -10.23 9.91
N PRO A 63 -7.33 -10.34 10.81
CA PRO A 63 -8.66 -9.77 10.61
C PRO A 63 -8.69 -8.23 10.62
N THR A 64 -7.61 -7.60 11.11
CA THR A 64 -7.48 -6.14 11.14
C THR A 64 -6.81 -5.56 9.89
N ASN A 65 -6.35 -6.42 9.00
CA ASN A 65 -5.69 -6.04 7.76
C ASN A 65 -6.59 -6.28 6.56
N PHE A 66 -6.50 -5.38 5.60
CA PHE A 66 -7.03 -5.57 4.25
C PHE A 66 -5.85 -5.68 3.29
N SER A 67 -5.59 -6.90 2.86
CA SER A 67 -4.43 -7.22 2.03
C SER A 67 -4.86 -7.52 0.61
N LEU A 68 -4.15 -6.97 -0.36
CA LEU A 68 -4.41 -7.11 -1.78
C LEU A 68 -3.19 -7.65 -2.51
N VAL A 69 -3.45 -8.46 -3.52
CA VAL A 69 -2.49 -8.78 -4.57
C VAL A 69 -2.99 -8.29 -5.91
N ALA A 70 -2.07 -7.80 -6.72
CA ALA A 70 -2.29 -7.53 -8.13
C ALA A 70 -1.72 -8.71 -8.91
N VAL A 71 -2.54 -9.30 -9.76
CA VAL A 71 -2.20 -10.48 -10.57
C VAL A 71 -2.28 -10.12 -12.04
N SER A 72 -1.26 -10.47 -12.80
CA SER A 72 -1.24 -10.36 -14.25
C SER A 72 -0.83 -11.68 -14.84
N GLU A 73 -1.65 -12.24 -15.72
CA GLU A 73 -1.43 -13.55 -16.38
C GLU A 73 -1.08 -14.67 -15.38
N GLY A 74 -1.76 -14.70 -14.23
CA GLY A 74 -1.54 -15.70 -13.18
C GLY A 74 -0.33 -15.44 -12.29
N VAL A 75 0.43 -14.35 -12.51
CA VAL A 75 1.60 -13.98 -11.71
C VAL A 75 1.26 -12.83 -10.76
N VAL A 76 1.60 -12.96 -9.49
CA VAL A 76 1.50 -11.85 -8.52
C VAL A 76 2.57 -10.81 -8.85
N VAL A 77 2.15 -9.61 -9.21
CA VAL A 77 3.02 -8.51 -9.65
C VAL A 77 3.03 -7.31 -8.71
N GLY A 78 2.12 -7.30 -7.73
CA GLY A 78 2.03 -6.23 -6.75
C GLY A 78 1.34 -6.67 -5.47
N VAL A 79 1.63 -5.98 -4.38
CA VAL A 79 1.08 -6.23 -3.04
C VAL A 79 0.75 -4.91 -2.37
N ALA A 80 -0.41 -4.82 -1.73
CA ALA A 80 -0.76 -3.71 -0.85
C ALA A 80 -1.39 -4.22 0.44
N LEU A 81 -1.20 -3.49 1.54
CA LEU A 81 -1.79 -3.79 2.83
C LEU A 81 -2.25 -2.51 3.53
N LEU A 82 -3.54 -2.46 3.81
CA LEU A 82 -4.18 -1.43 4.62
C LEU A 82 -4.47 -1.99 6.01
N THR A 83 -4.07 -1.28 7.05
CA THR A 83 -4.44 -1.63 8.43
C THR A 83 -5.77 -0.98 8.82
N GLY A 84 -6.48 -1.57 9.79
CA GLY A 84 -7.72 -1.01 10.33
C GLY A 84 -7.58 0.40 10.93
N ALA A 85 -6.36 0.82 11.27
CA ALA A 85 -6.05 2.17 11.72
C ALA A 85 -5.94 3.20 10.59
N GLY A 86 -6.16 2.82 9.33
CA GLY A 86 -6.07 3.72 8.19
C GLY A 86 -4.64 3.98 7.69
N LYS A 87 -3.73 3.03 7.93
CA LYS A 87 -2.37 3.11 7.43
C LYS A 87 -2.17 2.16 6.25
N LEU A 88 -1.71 2.69 5.12
CA LEU A 88 -1.16 1.89 4.03
C LEU A 88 0.24 1.43 4.44
N ALA A 89 0.34 0.20 4.92
CA ALA A 89 1.59 -0.35 5.45
C ALA A 89 2.51 -0.92 4.37
N LEU A 90 1.93 -1.43 3.28
CA LEU A 90 2.64 -1.98 2.13
C LEU A 90 2.00 -1.51 0.84
N CYS A 91 2.83 -1.12 -0.12
CA CYS A 91 2.45 -0.91 -1.52
C CYS A 91 3.69 -1.11 -2.39
N TYR A 92 3.90 -2.34 -2.83
CA TYR A 92 5.11 -2.76 -3.54
C TYR A 92 4.75 -3.46 -4.83
N LEU A 93 5.58 -3.26 -5.85
CA LEU A 93 5.42 -3.84 -7.18
C LEU A 93 6.70 -4.55 -7.61
N LEU A 94 6.58 -5.59 -8.43
CA LEU A 94 7.73 -6.09 -9.17
C LEU A 94 8.34 -4.97 -10.02
N PRO A 95 9.67 -4.95 -10.21
CA PRO A 95 10.34 -3.94 -11.03
C PRO A 95 9.72 -3.80 -12.42
N GLU A 96 9.44 -4.91 -13.06
CA GLU A 96 8.84 -5.00 -14.40
C GLU A 96 7.37 -4.56 -14.48
N ALA A 97 6.68 -4.47 -13.34
CA ALA A 97 5.28 -4.01 -13.26
C ALA A 97 5.14 -2.51 -13.04
N ARG A 98 6.24 -1.80 -12.80
CA ARG A 98 6.23 -0.35 -12.56
C ARG A 98 5.84 0.41 -13.84
N GLY A 99 5.17 1.55 -13.65
CA GLY A 99 4.75 2.41 -14.79
C GLY A 99 3.61 1.85 -15.63
N ARG A 100 2.98 0.73 -15.23
CA ARG A 100 1.93 0.04 -15.99
C ARG A 100 0.54 0.13 -15.34
N GLY A 101 0.34 1.05 -14.42
CA GLY A 101 -0.95 1.27 -13.74
C GLY A 101 -1.24 0.34 -12.57
N VAL A 102 -0.39 -0.64 -12.26
CA VAL A 102 -0.59 -1.60 -11.17
C VAL A 102 -0.71 -0.90 -9.82
N GLY A 103 0.22 0.01 -9.51
CA GLY A 103 0.18 0.77 -8.26
C GLY A 103 -1.06 1.64 -8.13
N LYS A 104 -1.52 2.25 -9.23
CA LYS A 104 -2.77 3.02 -9.27
C LYS A 104 -3.97 2.14 -8.96
N ALA A 105 -4.03 0.95 -9.53
CA ALA A 105 -5.13 0.01 -9.32
C ALA A 105 -5.17 -0.50 -7.88
N LEU A 106 -4.02 -0.86 -7.29
CA LEU A 106 -3.92 -1.25 -5.88
C LEU A 106 -4.37 -0.12 -4.95
N LEU A 107 -3.86 1.10 -5.17
CA LEU A 107 -4.17 2.25 -4.32
C LEU A 107 -5.65 2.63 -4.38
N ALA A 108 -6.27 2.56 -5.55
CA ALA A 108 -7.71 2.81 -5.71
C ALA A 108 -8.55 1.84 -4.85
N ARG A 109 -8.21 0.56 -4.82
CA ARG A 109 -8.89 -0.44 -4.00
C ARG A 109 -8.65 -0.22 -2.50
N VAL A 110 -7.45 0.20 -2.12
CA VAL A 110 -7.13 0.56 -0.73
C VAL A 110 -7.96 1.77 -0.27
N GLU A 111 -8.03 2.82 -1.09
CA GLU A 111 -8.82 4.02 -0.77
C GLU A 111 -10.30 3.71 -0.66
N GLU A 112 -10.85 2.90 -1.56
CA GLU A 112 -12.24 2.42 -1.51
C GLU A 112 -12.54 1.68 -0.20
N GLN A 113 -11.66 0.77 0.21
CA GLN A 113 -11.83 0.03 1.47
C GLN A 113 -11.69 0.93 2.69
N ALA A 114 -10.75 1.85 2.67
CA ALA A 114 -10.59 2.83 3.75
C ALA A 114 -11.85 3.70 3.92
N CYS A 115 -12.45 4.16 2.82
CA CYS A 115 -13.74 4.86 2.84
C CYS A 115 -14.86 3.99 3.42
N THR A 116 -14.94 2.72 3.02
CA THR A 116 -15.92 1.75 3.56
C THR A 116 -15.77 1.57 5.06
N TRP A 117 -14.56 1.56 5.58
CA TRP A 117 -14.28 1.50 7.02
C TRP A 117 -14.49 2.82 7.76
N GLY A 118 -14.83 3.90 7.06
CA GLY A 118 -15.01 5.22 7.65
C GLY A 118 -13.72 5.92 8.05
N VAL A 119 -12.59 5.48 7.49
CA VAL A 119 -11.29 6.14 7.68
C VAL A 119 -11.33 7.52 7.04
N LYS A 120 -11.02 8.55 7.83
CA LYS A 120 -11.07 9.95 7.38
C LYS A 120 -9.83 10.40 6.64
N ALA A 121 -8.68 9.87 7.05
CA ALA A 121 -7.40 10.18 6.44
C ALA A 121 -6.57 8.90 6.30
N LEU A 122 -6.14 8.61 5.09
CA LEU A 122 -5.22 7.52 4.82
C LEU A 122 -3.79 8.03 5.03
N GLN A 123 -2.99 7.25 5.73
CA GLN A 123 -1.62 7.60 6.10
C GLN A 123 -0.63 6.56 5.56
N LEU A 124 0.57 6.99 5.23
CA LEU A 124 1.65 6.09 4.82
C LEU A 124 3.03 6.70 5.05
N HIS A 125 4.04 5.85 5.08
CA HIS A 125 5.45 6.24 5.01
C HIS A 125 5.99 5.84 3.66
N SER A 126 6.35 6.82 2.84
CA SER A 126 6.90 6.57 1.50
C SER A 126 8.41 6.55 1.52
N THR A 127 8.97 5.60 0.79
CA THR A 127 10.38 5.64 0.37
C THR A 127 10.62 6.81 -0.57
N ALA A 128 11.89 7.23 -0.74
CA ALA A 128 12.26 8.22 -1.74
C ALA A 128 11.80 7.82 -3.15
N THR A 129 11.90 6.54 -3.46
CA THR A 129 11.44 5.95 -4.73
C THR A 129 9.94 6.13 -4.98
N GLY A 130 9.12 6.10 -3.92
CA GLY A 130 7.65 6.17 -4.02
C GLY A 130 7.05 7.56 -3.93
N GLN A 131 7.81 8.57 -3.52
CA GLN A 131 7.28 9.91 -3.20
C GLN A 131 6.48 10.54 -4.34
N GLU A 132 7.01 10.55 -5.54
CA GLU A 132 6.36 11.15 -6.70
C GLU A 132 5.02 10.46 -7.04
N PHE A 133 4.97 9.14 -6.87
CA PHE A 133 3.76 8.36 -7.09
C PHE A 133 2.62 8.82 -6.16
N PHE A 134 2.89 8.98 -4.88
CA PHE A 134 1.88 9.40 -3.91
C PHE A 134 1.54 10.89 -4.04
N ALA A 135 2.52 11.76 -4.25
CA ALA A 135 2.29 13.18 -4.45
C ALA A 135 1.33 13.46 -5.63
N ARG A 136 1.53 12.77 -6.75
CA ARG A 136 0.65 12.88 -7.93
C ARG A 136 -0.78 12.37 -7.69
N ARG A 137 -1.04 11.66 -6.59
CA ARG A 137 -2.36 11.11 -6.22
C ARG A 137 -3.02 11.86 -5.07
N GLY A 138 -2.52 13.06 -4.79
CA GLY A 138 -3.12 13.97 -3.83
C GLY A 138 -2.73 13.70 -2.37
N TYR A 139 -1.70 12.90 -2.14
CA TYR A 139 -1.12 12.76 -0.81
C TYR A 139 -0.26 13.96 -0.47
N VAL A 140 -0.38 14.44 0.75
CA VAL A 140 0.30 15.62 1.27
C VAL A 140 1.50 15.19 2.09
N ASP A 141 2.68 15.75 1.75
CA ASP A 141 3.92 15.56 2.51
C ASP A 141 3.80 16.26 3.87
N ALA A 142 3.97 15.51 4.94
CA ALA A 142 3.94 15.98 6.33
C ALA A 142 5.29 15.85 7.04
N GLY A 143 6.37 15.66 6.28
CA GLY A 143 7.73 15.67 6.79
C GLY A 143 8.43 14.32 6.77
N LYS A 144 9.71 14.34 7.09
CA LYS A 144 10.59 13.19 7.07
C LYS A 144 10.57 12.43 8.39
N VAL A 145 10.57 11.11 8.29
CA VAL A 145 10.59 10.19 9.43
C VAL A 145 11.60 9.08 9.16
N ARG A 146 12.44 8.78 10.13
CA ARG A 146 13.36 7.65 10.04
C ARG A 146 12.66 6.34 10.42
N SER A 147 12.72 5.36 9.54
CA SER A 147 12.17 4.03 9.80
C SER A 147 13.02 3.25 10.81
N PRO A 148 12.46 2.18 11.43
CA PRO A 148 13.21 1.32 12.34
C PRO A 148 14.46 0.67 11.72
N TYR A 149 14.48 0.49 10.40
CA TYR A 149 15.64 -0.06 9.67
C TYR A 149 16.62 0.99 9.16
N GLY A 150 16.47 2.25 9.57
CA GLY A 150 17.42 3.31 9.26
C GLY A 150 17.18 4.04 7.94
N VAL A 151 16.12 3.73 7.21
CA VAL A 151 15.73 4.41 5.98
C VAL A 151 14.98 5.70 6.31
N GLU A 152 15.35 6.80 5.66
CA GLU A 152 14.58 8.04 5.72
C GLU A 152 13.34 7.91 4.83
N THR A 153 12.18 8.11 5.40
CA THR A 153 10.88 8.07 4.71
C THR A 153 10.18 9.41 4.82
N VAL A 154 9.23 9.66 3.93
CA VAL A 154 8.32 10.79 4.03
C VAL A 154 6.97 10.32 4.53
N PHE A 155 6.47 10.97 5.57
CA PHE A 155 5.11 10.74 6.04
C PHE A 155 4.13 11.49 5.13
N PHE A 156 3.26 10.73 4.49
CA PHE A 156 2.18 11.22 3.65
C PHE A 156 0.82 10.96 4.28
N TRP A 157 -0.10 11.84 4.03
CA TRP A 157 -1.51 11.62 4.35
C TRP A 157 -2.41 12.18 3.24
N LYS A 158 -3.61 11.64 3.13
CA LYS A 158 -4.66 12.09 2.22
C LYS A 158 -5.99 12.02 2.94
N GLN A 159 -6.72 13.14 2.96
CA GLN A 159 -8.11 13.14 3.40
C GLN A 159 -8.95 12.42 2.34
N LEU A 160 -9.75 11.45 2.81
CA LEU A 160 -10.64 10.72 1.95
C LEU A 160 -12.00 11.41 1.95
N ASP A 161 -12.49 11.75 0.75
CA ASP A 161 -13.82 12.30 0.58
C ASP A 161 -14.88 11.23 0.85
N ASP A 162 -16.01 11.63 1.44
CA ASP A 162 -17.17 10.76 1.67
C ASP A 162 -17.86 10.29 0.36
N ALA A 163 -17.18 10.31 -0.76
CA ALA A 163 -17.72 10.00 -2.10
C ALA A 163 -18.24 8.56 -2.26
N GLY A 164 -17.92 7.67 -1.32
CA GLY A 164 -18.43 6.29 -1.30
C GLY A 164 -19.54 6.03 -0.30
N VAL A 165 -19.94 7.04 0.51
CA VAL A 165 -21.03 6.87 1.48
C VAL A 165 -22.36 7.11 0.78
N PRO A 166 -23.34 6.15 0.83
CA PRO A 166 -24.66 6.36 0.27
C PRO A 166 -25.30 7.65 0.80
N ASP A 167 -26.00 8.37 -0.07
CA ASP A 167 -26.59 9.69 0.20
C ASP A 167 -27.44 9.78 1.49
N ALA A 168 -28.04 8.65 1.89
CA ALA A 168 -28.80 8.52 3.14
C ALA A 168 -27.92 8.68 4.40
N ALA A 169 -26.63 8.32 4.35
CA ALA A 169 -25.73 8.49 5.49
C ALA A 169 -25.15 9.91 5.55
N LYS A 170 -25.06 10.60 4.41
CA LYS A 170 -24.68 12.03 4.36
C LYS A 170 -25.73 12.91 5.02
N ARG A 171 -27.03 12.62 4.84
CA ARG A 171 -28.13 13.39 5.45
C ARG A 171 -28.17 13.31 6.98
N LYS A 172 -27.81 12.18 7.59
CA LYS A 172 -27.80 12.03 9.06
C LYS A 172 -26.71 12.87 9.76
N ARG A 173 -25.62 13.21 9.10
CA ARG A 173 -24.54 14.02 9.68
C ARG A 173 -24.86 15.52 9.72
N PHE A 174 -25.71 16.01 8.83
CA PHE A 174 -26.11 17.42 8.80
C PHE A 174 -27.27 17.76 9.77
N CYS A 175 -28.00 16.76 10.24
CA CYS A 175 -29.16 16.97 11.17
C CYS A 175 -28.77 17.03 12.65
N ASN A 176 -27.50 16.80 13.03
CA ASN A 176 -27.10 16.80 14.45
C ASN A 176 -26.43 18.11 14.92
N CYS A 177 -26.50 19.18 14.16
CA CYS A 177 -25.91 20.49 14.51
C CYS A 177 -26.96 21.54 14.93
N ASN A 178 -28.20 21.15 15.28
CA ASN A 178 -29.18 22.06 15.84
C ASN A 178 -29.98 21.40 16.97
N SER A 179 -29.39 21.36 18.15
CA SER A 179 -30.09 21.30 19.42
C SER A 179 -29.12 21.79 20.50
N ALA A 180 -29.08 23.08 20.68
CA ALA A 180 -28.67 23.68 21.94
C ALA A 180 -29.93 24.11 22.68
#